data_26f74c712124173f1cbc0149db83d5dd
#
_entry.id   26f74c712124173f1cbc0149db83d5dd
#
_cell.length_a   1.000
_cell.length_b   1.000
_cell.length_c   1.000
_cell.angle_alpha   90.00
_cell.angle_beta   90.00
_cell.angle_gamma   90.00
#
_symmetry.space_group_name_H-M   'P 1'
#
loop_
_entity.id
_entity.type
_entity.pdbx_description
1 polymer ?
#
loop_
_entity_poly.entity_id
_entity_poly.type
_entity_poly.pdbx_seq_one_letter_code
_entity_poly.pdbx_strand_id
1 'polypeptide(L)'
;MNSQEKYATLGIDIGSTTVKIAILDENHNILFSDYERHFANIRETLSGLLKKAYEQLGELQLHPMITGSGGLTLANHLGVPFTQEVVAVATSLQELAPKTDVAIELGGEDAKIIYFEGGNVEQRMNGICAGGTGSFIDQMASLIQTDASGLNEYAKNYKSLYTIAARCGVFAKTDIQPLINEGATKEDLSASIFQAVVNQTISGLACGKPIRGHVAFLGGPLHFLSELKAAFIRTLNLDDEHIIDVDNSHLFAAIGSALNAKEDVCISLSDMVKKLSSDIKMEFEVERMEPLFSDKAAYQEFVERHSKHHVTTGDLQSYQG
;
A
#
# COMPACT_ATOMS: atom_id res chain seq x y z
N MET A 1 2.26 -27.50 36.94
CA MET A 1 2.50 -26.06 36.71
C MET A 1 1.46 -25.62 35.71
N ASN A 2 0.45 -24.87 36.13
CA ASN A 2 -0.51 -24.29 35.20
C ASN A 2 0.24 -23.29 34.34
N SER A 3 0.49 -23.63 33.06
CA SER A 3 0.86 -22.62 32.07
C SER A 3 -0.36 -21.71 31.93
N GLN A 4 -0.29 -20.52 32.52
CA GLN A 4 -1.26 -19.47 32.23
C GLN A 4 -1.23 -19.25 30.72
N GLU A 5 -2.35 -19.49 30.07
CA GLU A 5 -2.49 -19.18 28.65
C GLU A 5 -2.20 -17.68 28.47
N LYS A 6 -1.24 -17.35 27.59
CA LYS A 6 -0.91 -15.97 27.28
C LYS A 6 -1.80 -15.49 26.14
N TYR A 7 -2.58 -14.46 26.41
CA TYR A 7 -3.44 -13.81 25.42
C TYR A 7 -2.75 -12.59 24.82
N ALA A 8 -3.00 -12.34 23.56
CA ALA A 8 -2.53 -11.16 22.85
C ALA A 8 -3.53 -10.78 21.75
N THR A 9 -3.48 -9.55 21.26
CA THR A 9 -4.24 -9.14 20.08
C THR A 9 -3.35 -9.21 18.84
N LEU A 10 -3.93 -9.63 17.73
CA LEU A 10 -3.24 -9.71 16.45
C LEU A 10 -3.97 -8.84 15.41
N GLY A 11 -3.30 -7.81 14.92
CA GLY A 11 -3.74 -7.04 13.77
C GLY A 11 -3.03 -7.49 12.50
N ILE A 12 -3.79 -7.65 11.44
CA ILE A 12 -3.30 -8.03 10.12
C ILE A 12 -3.78 -6.98 9.12
N ASP A 13 -2.85 -6.35 8.41
CA ASP A 13 -3.16 -5.45 7.30
C ASP A 13 -2.72 -6.08 5.98
N ILE A 14 -3.69 -6.32 5.10
CA ILE A 14 -3.46 -6.86 3.76
C ILE A 14 -3.69 -5.75 2.75
N GLY A 15 -2.62 -5.04 2.47
CA GLY A 15 -2.61 -4.01 1.44
C GLY A 15 -2.44 -4.60 0.03
N SER A 16 -2.50 -3.75 -0.98
CA SER A 16 -2.38 -4.13 -2.40
C SER A 16 -1.00 -4.74 -2.76
N THR A 17 0.06 -4.38 -2.04
CA THR A 17 1.43 -4.86 -2.32
C THR A 17 2.09 -5.57 -1.15
N THR A 18 1.58 -5.40 0.07
CA THR A 18 2.25 -5.83 1.30
C THR A 18 1.29 -6.48 2.29
N VAL A 19 1.81 -7.41 3.10
CA VAL A 19 1.18 -7.91 4.31
C VAL A 19 1.94 -7.36 5.51
N LYS A 20 1.21 -6.90 6.51
CA LYS A 20 1.76 -6.40 7.77
C LYS A 20 1.05 -7.07 8.92
N ILE A 21 1.77 -7.38 9.98
CA ILE A 21 1.19 -7.90 11.21
C ILE A 21 1.73 -7.14 12.42
N ALA A 22 0.90 -7.01 13.45
CA ALA A 22 1.27 -6.51 14.76
C ALA A 22 0.60 -7.37 15.85
N ILE A 23 1.38 -7.89 16.77
CA ILE A 23 0.90 -8.63 17.95
C ILE A 23 1.16 -7.74 19.15
N LEU A 24 0.10 -7.41 19.90
CA LEU A 24 0.17 -6.55 21.07
C LEU A 24 -0.18 -7.32 22.33
N ASP A 25 0.46 -6.96 23.45
CA ASP A 25 0.08 -7.42 24.79
C ASP A 25 -1.17 -6.66 25.33
N GLU A 26 -1.60 -7.00 26.50
CA GLU A 26 -2.73 -6.36 27.22
C GLU A 26 -2.51 -4.86 27.54
N ASN A 27 -1.27 -4.40 27.49
CA ASN A 27 -0.89 -3.00 27.71
C ASN A 27 -0.62 -2.26 26.38
N HIS A 28 -1.00 -2.84 25.25
CA HIS A 28 -0.79 -2.34 23.91
C HIS A 28 0.70 -2.23 23.49
N ASN A 29 1.62 -2.90 24.18
CA ASN A 29 3.00 -2.97 23.74
C ASN A 29 3.15 -3.96 22.60
N ILE A 30 3.97 -3.62 21.60
CA ILE A 30 4.25 -4.51 20.47
C ILE A 30 5.15 -5.66 20.95
N LEU A 31 4.62 -6.88 20.95
CA LEU A 31 5.38 -8.10 21.19
C LEU A 31 6.11 -8.58 19.94
N PHE A 32 5.45 -8.42 18.78
CA PHE A 32 6.00 -8.76 17.48
C PHE A 32 5.34 -7.90 16.41
N SER A 33 6.10 -7.51 15.42
CA SER A 33 5.57 -6.88 14.21
C SER A 33 6.49 -7.20 13.03
N ASP A 34 5.91 -7.32 11.84
CA ASP A 34 6.69 -7.52 10.63
C ASP A 34 5.91 -6.99 9.41
N TYR A 35 6.65 -6.74 8.34
CA TYR A 35 6.19 -6.13 7.10
C TYR A 35 6.87 -6.81 5.91
N GLU A 36 6.09 -7.36 4.97
CA GLU A 36 6.64 -8.07 3.82
C GLU A 36 5.82 -7.83 2.55
N ARG A 37 6.49 -7.74 1.39
CA ARG A 37 5.83 -7.70 0.09
C ARG A 37 5.31 -9.08 -0.28
N HIS A 38 4.04 -9.18 -0.70
CA HIS A 38 3.41 -10.48 -0.98
C HIS A 38 3.54 -10.95 -2.44
N PHE A 39 3.86 -10.09 -3.39
CA PHE A 39 3.99 -10.46 -4.82
C PHE A 39 2.84 -11.37 -5.30
N ALA A 40 1.60 -11.03 -4.96
CA ALA A 40 0.37 -11.80 -5.16
C ALA A 40 0.27 -13.13 -4.35
N ASN A 41 1.23 -13.48 -3.50
CA ASN A 41 1.22 -14.67 -2.64
C ASN A 41 0.83 -14.32 -1.20
N ILE A 42 -0.35 -13.70 -1.03
CA ILE A 42 -0.79 -13.14 0.26
C ILE A 42 -0.78 -14.20 1.38
N ARG A 43 -1.30 -15.39 1.12
CA ARG A 43 -1.43 -16.46 2.12
C ARG A 43 -0.09 -16.99 2.59
N GLU A 44 0.79 -17.27 1.64
CA GLU A 44 2.14 -17.75 1.90
C GLU A 44 2.93 -16.71 2.70
N THR A 45 2.82 -15.45 2.33
CA THR A 45 3.46 -14.33 3.04
C THR A 45 2.94 -14.21 4.46
N LEU A 46 1.60 -14.18 4.66
CA LEU A 46 1.03 -14.12 5.99
C LEU A 46 1.40 -15.34 6.83
N SER A 47 1.36 -16.56 6.25
CA SER A 47 1.80 -17.77 6.94
C SER A 47 3.26 -17.70 7.36
N GLY A 48 4.13 -17.13 6.51
CA GLY A 48 5.54 -16.89 6.81
C GLY A 48 5.72 -15.94 8.00
N LEU A 49 5.02 -14.81 8.00
CA LEU A 49 5.07 -13.83 9.08
C LEU A 49 4.60 -14.42 10.42
N LEU A 50 3.50 -15.17 10.41
CA LEU A 50 2.99 -15.82 11.63
C LEU A 50 3.92 -16.94 12.14
N LYS A 51 4.61 -17.65 11.25
CA LYS A 51 5.66 -18.63 11.65
C LYS A 51 6.83 -17.94 12.33
N LYS A 52 7.31 -16.81 11.80
CA LYS A 52 8.35 -16.00 12.46
C LYS A 52 7.90 -15.54 13.85
N ALA A 53 6.63 -15.09 13.98
CA ALA A 53 6.06 -14.73 15.26
C ALA A 53 6.05 -15.93 16.24
N TYR A 54 5.65 -17.12 15.75
CA TYR A 54 5.64 -18.34 16.56
C TYR A 54 7.06 -18.75 17.01
N GLU A 55 8.04 -18.65 16.14
CA GLU A 55 9.45 -18.95 16.45
C GLU A 55 9.99 -18.02 17.56
N GLN A 56 9.57 -16.74 17.55
CA GLN A 56 10.03 -15.75 18.51
C GLN A 56 9.27 -15.78 19.85
N LEU A 57 7.94 -15.92 19.80
CA LEU A 57 7.07 -15.75 20.97
C LEU A 57 6.58 -17.10 21.57
N GLY A 58 6.66 -18.18 20.79
CA GLY A 58 6.04 -19.45 21.13
C GLY A 58 4.53 -19.44 20.90
N GLU A 59 3.82 -20.37 21.58
CA GLU A 59 2.38 -20.48 21.47
C GLU A 59 1.67 -19.35 22.23
N LEU A 60 0.73 -18.69 21.55
CA LEU A 60 -0.12 -17.63 22.09
C LEU A 60 -1.58 -17.88 21.70
N GLN A 61 -2.50 -17.48 22.55
CA GLN A 61 -3.91 -17.33 22.22
C GLN A 61 -4.13 -15.91 21.69
N LEU A 62 -4.65 -15.79 20.47
CA LEU A 62 -4.76 -14.53 19.76
C LEU A 62 -6.22 -14.12 19.57
N HIS A 63 -6.50 -12.86 19.80
CA HIS A 63 -7.70 -12.18 19.34
C HIS A 63 -7.36 -11.46 18.01
N PRO A 64 -7.67 -12.05 16.86
CA PRO A 64 -7.27 -11.50 15.58
C PRO A 64 -8.29 -10.52 15.02
N MET A 65 -7.79 -9.52 14.27
CA MET A 65 -8.57 -8.59 13.47
C MET A 65 -7.84 -8.33 12.16
N ILE A 66 -8.55 -8.37 11.04
CA ILE A 66 -7.98 -8.13 9.71
C ILE A 66 -8.49 -6.80 9.17
N THR A 67 -7.62 -6.12 8.41
CA THR A 67 -7.91 -4.90 7.65
C THR A 67 -7.19 -4.92 6.29
N GLY A 68 -7.34 -3.84 5.54
CA GLY A 68 -6.69 -3.64 4.25
C GLY A 68 -7.54 -4.08 3.07
N SER A 69 -7.22 -3.57 1.88
CA SER A 69 -8.01 -3.77 0.65
C SER A 69 -8.13 -5.23 0.20
N GLY A 70 -7.14 -6.07 0.51
CA GLY A 70 -7.14 -7.51 0.24
C GLY A 70 -7.64 -8.37 1.41
N GLY A 71 -8.02 -7.76 2.53
CA GLY A 71 -8.26 -8.48 3.79
C GLY A 71 -9.61 -9.16 3.92
N LEU A 72 -10.67 -8.64 3.30
CA LEU A 72 -12.04 -9.10 3.55
C LEU A 72 -12.28 -10.58 3.18
N THR A 73 -11.83 -10.99 2.00
CA THR A 73 -11.94 -12.39 1.55
C THR A 73 -11.20 -13.34 2.47
N LEU A 74 -10.01 -12.96 2.91
CA LEU A 74 -9.21 -13.78 3.82
C LEU A 74 -9.83 -13.82 5.23
N ALA A 75 -10.38 -12.71 5.72
CA ALA A 75 -11.08 -12.64 7.00
C ALA A 75 -12.27 -13.60 7.04
N ASN A 76 -13.12 -13.58 6.02
CA ASN A 76 -14.25 -14.49 5.86
C ASN A 76 -13.79 -15.95 5.86
N HIS A 77 -12.72 -16.26 5.11
CA HIS A 77 -12.18 -17.60 5.03
C HIS A 77 -11.64 -18.13 6.36
N LEU A 78 -10.89 -17.28 7.09
CA LEU A 78 -10.32 -17.65 8.39
C LEU A 78 -11.35 -17.65 9.52
N GLY A 79 -12.55 -17.08 9.28
CA GLY A 79 -13.53 -16.82 10.33
C GLY A 79 -13.06 -15.77 11.36
N VAL A 80 -12.35 -14.74 10.86
CA VAL A 80 -11.74 -13.67 11.67
C VAL A 80 -12.49 -12.38 11.40
N PRO A 81 -12.75 -11.52 12.40
CA PRO A 81 -13.37 -10.23 12.21
C PRO A 81 -12.56 -9.32 11.26
N PHE A 82 -13.28 -8.45 10.54
CA PHE A 82 -12.69 -7.45 9.66
C PHE A 82 -13.05 -6.03 10.12
N THR A 83 -12.10 -5.11 10.03
CA THR A 83 -12.32 -3.68 10.23
C THR A 83 -11.89 -2.88 9.01
N GLN A 84 -12.55 -1.76 8.76
CA GLN A 84 -12.14 -0.85 7.69
C GLN A 84 -10.80 -0.18 8.05
N GLU A 85 -9.94 -0.02 7.05
CA GLU A 85 -8.59 0.52 7.23
C GLU A 85 -8.59 1.94 7.84
N VAL A 86 -9.55 2.80 7.44
CA VAL A 86 -9.70 4.13 8.02
C VAL A 86 -9.98 4.08 9.52
N VAL A 87 -10.77 3.10 9.97
CA VAL A 87 -11.07 2.91 11.40
C VAL A 87 -9.81 2.43 12.12
N ALA A 88 -9.10 1.46 11.57
CA ALA A 88 -7.85 0.96 12.13
C ALA A 88 -6.81 2.08 12.29
N VAL A 89 -6.53 2.82 11.21
CA VAL A 89 -5.55 3.93 11.23
C VAL A 89 -5.97 5.03 12.20
N ALA A 90 -7.25 5.40 12.23
CA ALA A 90 -7.75 6.41 13.17
C ALA A 90 -7.58 5.95 14.63
N THR A 91 -7.84 4.68 14.94
CA THR A 91 -7.62 4.11 16.27
C THR A 91 -6.15 4.18 16.67
N SER A 92 -5.22 3.79 15.78
CA SER A 92 -3.78 3.89 16.06
C SER A 92 -3.35 5.33 16.32
N LEU A 93 -3.84 6.28 15.53
CA LEU A 93 -3.50 7.69 15.69
C LEU A 93 -4.04 8.26 17.01
N GLN A 94 -5.26 7.89 17.40
CA GLN A 94 -5.84 8.32 18.68
C GLN A 94 -5.06 7.78 19.87
N GLU A 95 -4.55 6.55 19.79
CA GLU A 95 -3.79 5.92 20.87
C GLU A 95 -2.34 6.39 20.91
N LEU A 96 -1.65 6.38 19.77
CA LEU A 96 -0.19 6.57 19.70
C LEU A 96 0.23 8.02 19.37
N ALA A 97 -0.64 8.78 18.72
CA ALA A 97 -0.36 10.14 18.25
C ALA A 97 -1.58 11.08 18.40
N PRO A 98 -2.15 11.22 19.62
CA PRO A 98 -3.45 11.90 19.84
C PRO A 98 -3.44 13.41 19.48
N LYS A 99 -2.28 14.01 19.24
CA LYS A 99 -2.16 15.40 18.80
C LYS A 99 -2.29 15.59 17.29
N THR A 100 -2.43 14.49 16.53
CA THR A 100 -2.48 14.57 15.06
C THR A 100 -3.73 15.32 14.59
N ASP A 101 -3.54 16.39 13.85
CA ASP A 101 -4.61 17.13 13.17
C ASP A 101 -4.84 16.59 11.75
N VAL A 102 -3.76 16.19 11.06
CA VAL A 102 -3.80 15.62 9.71
C VAL A 102 -2.82 14.46 9.61
N ALA A 103 -3.24 13.36 9.00
CA ALA A 103 -2.33 12.28 8.62
C ALA A 103 -2.26 12.17 7.10
N ILE A 104 -1.03 12.04 6.57
CA ILE A 104 -0.75 11.71 5.16
C ILE A 104 -0.24 10.29 5.14
N GLU A 105 -0.96 9.41 4.45
CA GLU A 105 -0.60 8.00 4.30
C GLU A 105 -0.34 7.67 2.84
N LEU A 106 0.83 7.10 2.57
CA LEU A 106 1.16 6.54 1.27
C LEU A 106 1.30 5.02 1.36
N GLY A 107 0.40 4.33 0.67
CA GLY A 107 0.43 2.88 0.51
C GLY A 107 1.14 2.42 -0.77
N GLY A 108 0.96 1.14 -1.10
CA GLY A 108 1.46 0.55 -2.35
C GLY A 108 0.79 1.13 -3.59
N GLU A 109 -0.55 1.21 -3.58
CA GLU A 109 -1.36 1.69 -4.72
C GLU A 109 -2.34 2.78 -4.32
N ASP A 110 -2.48 3.08 -3.05
CA ASP A 110 -3.34 4.11 -2.50
C ASP A 110 -2.55 5.20 -1.79
N ALA A 111 -3.11 6.39 -1.79
CA ALA A 111 -2.65 7.55 -1.04
C ALA A 111 -3.86 8.15 -0.34
N LYS A 112 -3.70 8.55 0.92
CA LYS A 112 -4.78 9.08 1.76
C LYS A 112 -4.34 10.33 2.48
N ILE A 113 -5.28 11.26 2.67
CA ILE A 113 -5.17 12.34 3.65
C ILE A 113 -6.35 12.21 4.61
N ILE A 114 -6.05 12.13 5.90
CA ILE A 114 -7.04 11.97 6.96
C ILE A 114 -6.99 13.22 7.81
N TYR A 115 -8.12 13.90 7.96
CA TYR A 115 -8.28 15.10 8.77
C TYR A 115 -9.04 14.76 10.04
N PHE A 116 -8.58 15.25 11.17
CA PHE A 116 -9.21 15.14 12.48
C PHE A 116 -9.69 16.52 12.90
N GLU A 117 -10.98 16.80 12.77
CA GLU A 117 -11.55 18.11 13.05
C GLU A 117 -12.80 17.98 13.91
N GLY A 118 -12.80 18.59 15.09
CA GLY A 118 -13.99 18.66 15.96
C GLY A 118 -14.56 17.29 16.35
N GLY A 119 -13.71 16.27 16.49
CA GLY A 119 -14.12 14.89 16.80
C GLY A 119 -14.58 14.07 15.58
N ASN A 120 -14.55 14.65 14.38
CA ASN A 120 -14.87 13.95 13.14
C ASN A 120 -13.59 13.53 12.42
N VAL A 121 -13.67 12.42 11.69
CA VAL A 121 -12.62 11.91 10.81
C VAL A 121 -13.09 12.05 9.37
N GLU A 122 -12.38 12.85 8.57
CA GLU A 122 -12.62 12.99 7.13
C GLU A 122 -11.45 12.36 6.39
N GLN A 123 -11.69 11.32 5.60
CA GLN A 123 -10.68 10.69 4.76
C GLN A 123 -10.89 11.07 3.30
N ARG A 124 -9.80 11.42 2.63
CA ARG A 124 -9.71 11.57 1.18
C ARG A 124 -8.68 10.59 0.65
N MET A 125 -9.04 9.89 -0.40
CA MET A 125 -8.20 8.84 -1.00
C MET A 125 -8.17 9.03 -2.51
N ASN A 126 -7.04 8.67 -3.15
CA ASN A 126 -6.97 8.61 -4.59
C ASN A 126 -7.97 7.58 -5.13
N GLY A 127 -8.48 7.85 -6.34
CA GLY A 127 -9.36 6.91 -7.04
C GLY A 127 -8.56 5.74 -7.67
N ILE A 128 -8.77 5.54 -8.97
CA ILE A 128 -8.17 4.41 -9.71
C ILE A 128 -6.68 4.61 -10.02
N CYS A 129 -6.17 5.86 -9.96
CA CYS A 129 -4.80 6.18 -10.37
C CYS A 129 -3.82 5.98 -9.22
N ALA A 130 -2.86 5.08 -9.39
CA ALA A 130 -1.76 4.87 -8.43
C ALA A 130 -0.65 5.95 -8.50
N GLY A 131 -0.85 7.05 -9.22
CA GLY A 131 0.06 8.19 -9.22
C GLY A 131 0.23 8.76 -7.81
N GLY A 132 1.46 8.99 -7.38
CA GLY A 132 1.75 9.46 -6.03
C GLY A 132 1.78 8.36 -4.96
N THR A 133 1.94 7.09 -5.34
CA THR A 133 1.97 5.93 -4.44
C THR A 133 3.29 5.15 -4.55
N GLY A 134 3.45 4.12 -3.73
CA GLY A 134 4.63 3.23 -3.78
C GLY A 134 4.86 2.60 -5.15
N SER A 135 3.80 2.13 -5.81
CA SER A 135 3.90 1.54 -7.16
C SER A 135 4.37 2.56 -8.21
N PHE A 136 3.98 3.83 -8.10
CA PHE A 136 4.52 4.89 -8.94
C PHE A 136 6.02 5.07 -8.70
N ILE A 137 6.45 5.11 -7.44
CA ILE A 137 7.86 5.25 -7.06
C ILE A 137 8.67 4.08 -7.63
N ASP A 138 8.21 2.84 -7.48
CA ASP A 138 8.87 1.64 -8.01
C ASP A 138 9.00 1.69 -9.54
N GLN A 139 7.95 2.14 -10.26
CA GLN A 139 7.99 2.30 -11.72
C GLN A 139 9.02 3.36 -12.17
N MET A 140 9.06 4.49 -11.48
CA MET A 140 10.02 5.56 -11.81
C MET A 140 11.45 5.16 -11.44
N ALA A 141 11.65 4.43 -10.35
CA ALA A 141 12.94 3.86 -9.99
C ALA A 141 13.47 2.92 -11.08
N SER A 142 12.62 2.02 -11.57
CA SER A 142 12.98 1.09 -12.65
C SER A 142 13.38 1.83 -13.92
N LEU A 143 12.75 2.96 -14.24
CA LEU A 143 13.07 3.77 -15.42
C LEU A 143 14.50 4.30 -15.41
N ILE A 144 15.02 4.67 -14.24
CA ILE A 144 16.40 5.16 -14.07
C ILE A 144 17.35 4.06 -13.53
N GLN A 145 16.93 2.79 -13.65
CA GLN A 145 17.71 1.60 -13.28
C GLN A 145 18.17 1.59 -11.81
N THR A 146 17.20 1.74 -10.91
CA THR A 146 17.39 1.65 -9.45
C THR A 146 16.12 1.11 -8.80
N ASP A 147 16.05 1.08 -7.48
CA ASP A 147 14.88 0.80 -6.67
C ASP A 147 14.48 2.02 -5.82
N ALA A 148 13.41 1.89 -5.03
CA ALA A 148 12.93 2.98 -4.18
C ALA A 148 14.00 3.46 -3.18
N SER A 149 14.78 2.54 -2.61
CA SER A 149 15.87 2.87 -1.69
C SER A 149 16.98 3.65 -2.40
N GLY A 150 17.34 3.21 -3.61
CA GLY A 150 18.31 3.92 -4.44
C GLY A 150 17.85 5.32 -4.86
N LEU A 151 16.54 5.50 -5.17
CA LEU A 151 15.98 6.84 -5.37
C LEU A 151 16.20 7.72 -4.15
N ASN A 152 15.94 7.18 -2.95
CA ASN A 152 16.14 7.93 -1.71
C ASN A 152 17.59 8.35 -1.51
N GLU A 153 18.54 7.44 -1.77
CA GLU A 153 19.97 7.75 -1.65
C GLU A 153 20.43 8.80 -2.66
N TYR A 154 20.00 8.71 -3.93
CA TYR A 154 20.30 9.72 -4.93
C TYR A 154 19.71 11.07 -4.57
N ALA A 155 18.46 11.12 -4.12
CA ALA A 155 17.77 12.36 -3.79
C ALA A 155 18.45 13.19 -2.68
N LYS A 156 19.28 12.59 -1.82
CA LYS A 156 20.05 13.32 -0.80
C LYS A 156 21.01 14.37 -1.37
N ASN A 157 21.46 14.20 -2.61
CA ASN A 157 22.51 15.01 -3.21
C ASN A 157 22.01 15.85 -4.41
N TYR A 158 20.69 16.03 -4.56
CA TYR A 158 20.13 16.81 -5.67
C TYR A 158 20.56 18.28 -5.61
N LYS A 159 20.64 18.91 -6.77
CA LYS A 159 20.96 20.33 -6.93
C LYS A 159 19.83 21.12 -7.59
N SER A 160 19.02 20.45 -8.41
CA SER A 160 17.94 21.07 -9.16
C SER A 160 16.71 20.16 -9.18
N LEU A 161 15.53 20.78 -9.24
CA LEU A 161 14.27 20.06 -9.40
C LEU A 161 13.70 20.34 -10.79
N TYR A 162 13.39 19.29 -11.50
CA TYR A 162 12.69 19.36 -12.79
C TYR A 162 11.18 19.27 -12.58
N THR A 163 10.42 19.93 -13.44
CA THR A 163 8.96 19.79 -13.45
C THR A 163 8.59 18.48 -14.11
N ILE A 164 8.03 17.56 -13.31
CA ILE A 164 7.47 16.29 -13.77
C ILE A 164 5.96 16.35 -13.54
N ALA A 165 5.17 15.94 -14.53
CA ALA A 165 3.73 15.93 -14.42
C ALA A 165 3.27 15.02 -13.27
N ALA A 166 2.65 15.65 -12.28
CA ALA A 166 2.08 14.96 -11.11
C ALA A 166 0.70 14.38 -11.49
N ARG A 167 0.71 13.33 -12.34
CA ARG A 167 -0.51 12.69 -12.86
C ARG A 167 -0.31 11.17 -12.89
N CYS A 168 -0.54 10.51 -14.01
CA CYS A 168 -0.30 9.08 -14.10
C CYS A 168 1.16 8.78 -14.49
N GLY A 169 1.64 7.56 -14.14
CA GLY A 169 3.01 7.13 -14.42
C GLY A 169 3.40 7.18 -15.91
N VAL A 170 2.44 7.05 -16.82
CA VAL A 170 2.70 7.17 -18.27
C VAL A 170 3.15 8.59 -18.64
N PHE A 171 2.44 9.61 -18.18
CA PHE A 171 2.83 11.00 -18.43
C PHE A 171 4.12 11.39 -17.71
N ALA A 172 4.30 10.96 -16.46
CA ALA A 172 5.55 11.18 -15.74
C ALA A 172 6.74 10.56 -16.48
N LYS A 173 6.58 9.36 -17.05
CA LYS A 173 7.61 8.73 -17.88
C LYS A 173 7.95 9.55 -19.13
N THR A 174 6.95 10.13 -19.79
CA THR A 174 7.20 10.99 -20.98
C THR A 174 7.91 12.29 -20.64
N ASP A 175 7.81 12.78 -19.41
CA ASP A 175 8.56 13.95 -18.95
C ASP A 175 10.00 13.58 -18.55
N ILE A 176 10.19 12.43 -17.92
CA ILE A 176 11.50 11.98 -17.41
C ILE A 176 12.42 11.56 -18.56
N GLN A 177 11.88 10.89 -19.60
CA GLN A 177 12.72 10.34 -20.68
C GLN A 177 13.51 11.41 -21.45
N PRO A 178 12.96 12.57 -21.83
CA PRO A 178 13.74 13.66 -22.41
C PRO A 178 14.84 14.17 -21.47
N LEU A 179 14.55 14.32 -20.16
CA LEU A 179 15.54 14.78 -19.17
C LEU A 179 16.74 13.83 -19.08
N ILE A 180 16.49 12.51 -19.13
CA ILE A 180 17.57 11.50 -19.20
C ILE A 180 18.43 11.72 -20.44
N ASN A 181 17.79 11.94 -21.60
CA ASN A 181 18.48 12.14 -22.88
C ASN A 181 19.29 13.45 -22.91
N GLU A 182 18.85 14.45 -22.17
CA GLU A 182 19.54 15.75 -22.00
C GLU A 182 20.65 15.71 -20.94
N GLY A 183 20.82 14.57 -20.25
CA GLY A 183 21.91 14.37 -19.29
C GLY A 183 21.59 14.81 -17.86
N ALA A 184 20.29 14.86 -17.50
CA ALA A 184 19.89 15.09 -16.10
C ALA A 184 20.50 14.02 -15.19
N THR A 185 20.96 14.42 -14.01
CA THR A 185 21.57 13.50 -13.06
C THR A 185 20.53 12.62 -12.36
N LYS A 186 20.93 11.45 -11.87
CA LYS A 186 20.04 10.57 -11.11
C LYS A 186 19.60 11.25 -9.82
N GLU A 187 20.43 12.04 -9.21
CA GLU A 187 20.17 12.82 -8.01
C GLU A 187 19.02 13.80 -8.23
N ASP A 188 19.10 14.62 -9.27
CA ASP A 188 18.08 15.59 -9.61
C ASP A 188 16.77 14.94 -10.06
N LEU A 189 16.84 13.86 -10.85
CA LEU A 189 15.67 13.09 -11.26
C LEU A 189 14.97 12.45 -10.08
N SER A 190 15.71 11.86 -9.13
CA SER A 190 15.15 11.21 -7.95
C SER A 190 14.39 12.20 -7.06
N ALA A 191 14.99 13.35 -6.77
CA ALA A 191 14.33 14.41 -6.01
C ALA A 191 13.11 14.96 -6.76
N SER A 192 13.18 15.08 -8.08
CA SER A 192 12.06 15.55 -8.92
C SER A 192 10.91 14.55 -8.95
N ILE A 193 11.18 13.25 -8.97
CA ILE A 193 10.19 12.17 -8.84
C ILE A 193 9.47 12.29 -7.48
N PHE A 194 10.21 12.43 -6.38
CA PHE A 194 9.61 12.61 -5.06
C PHE A 194 8.76 13.88 -4.99
N GLN A 195 9.22 14.99 -5.58
CA GLN A 195 8.43 16.21 -5.66
C GLN A 195 7.14 16.02 -6.46
N ALA A 196 7.16 15.22 -7.53
CA ALA A 196 5.96 14.88 -8.29
C ALA A 196 4.96 14.07 -7.45
N VAL A 197 5.44 13.12 -6.64
CA VAL A 197 4.60 12.37 -5.66
C VAL A 197 3.92 13.33 -4.69
N VAL A 198 4.68 14.24 -4.09
CA VAL A 198 4.18 15.27 -3.15
C VAL A 198 3.10 16.12 -3.81
N ASN A 199 3.39 16.66 -4.99
CA ASN A 199 2.46 17.52 -5.73
C ASN A 199 1.18 16.77 -6.08
N GLN A 200 1.28 15.50 -6.51
CA GLN A 200 0.13 14.65 -6.83
C GLN A 200 -0.75 14.42 -5.60
N THR A 201 -0.14 14.08 -4.47
CA THR A 201 -0.86 13.81 -3.22
C THR A 201 -1.57 15.08 -2.73
N ILE A 202 -0.86 16.19 -2.64
CA ILE A 202 -1.44 17.44 -2.12
C ILE A 202 -2.52 17.96 -3.08
N SER A 203 -2.23 18.12 -4.37
CA SER A 203 -3.20 18.70 -5.31
C SER A 203 -4.38 17.76 -5.58
N GLY A 204 -4.15 16.45 -5.66
CA GLY A 204 -5.16 15.46 -5.98
C GLY A 204 -6.09 15.12 -4.81
N LEU A 205 -5.60 15.14 -3.58
CA LEU A 205 -6.36 14.72 -2.41
C LEU A 205 -6.82 15.88 -1.54
N ALA A 206 -5.96 16.85 -1.25
CA ALA A 206 -6.37 17.97 -0.44
C ALA A 206 -7.40 18.87 -1.15
N CYS A 207 -7.35 18.97 -2.49
CA CYS A 207 -8.32 19.71 -3.30
C CYS A 207 -8.62 21.11 -2.72
N GLY A 208 -7.58 21.82 -2.29
CA GLY A 208 -7.68 23.15 -1.70
C GLY A 208 -7.99 23.17 -0.19
N LYS A 209 -8.29 22.05 0.47
CA LYS A 209 -8.39 22.00 1.93
C LYS A 209 -6.98 22.13 2.53
N PRO A 210 -6.75 23.07 3.47
CA PRO A 210 -5.44 23.25 4.06
C PRO A 210 -4.97 22.02 4.81
N ILE A 211 -3.68 21.64 4.62
CA ILE A 211 -2.97 20.68 5.45
C ILE A 211 -2.18 21.51 6.45
N ARG A 212 -2.62 21.56 7.68
CA ARG A 212 -2.03 22.40 8.74
C ARG A 212 -2.27 21.80 10.11
N GLY A 213 -1.60 22.33 11.12
CA GLY A 213 -1.55 21.77 12.47
C GLY A 213 -0.49 20.67 12.55
N HIS A 214 -0.68 19.71 13.42
CA HIS A 214 0.23 18.61 13.61
C HIS A 214 -0.01 17.52 12.57
N VAL A 215 1.03 17.24 11.76
CA VAL A 215 0.95 16.34 10.62
C VAL A 215 1.73 15.06 10.90
N ALA A 216 1.03 13.91 10.82
CA ALA A 216 1.64 12.59 10.87
C ALA A 216 1.86 12.03 9.47
N PHE A 217 3.00 11.36 9.26
CA PHE A 217 3.39 10.73 8.00
C PHE A 217 3.37 9.21 8.16
N LEU A 218 2.49 8.52 7.41
CA LEU A 218 2.21 7.10 7.56
C LEU A 218 2.43 6.31 6.27
N GLY A 219 2.54 5.00 6.40
CA GLY A 219 2.71 4.06 5.31
C GLY A 219 4.16 3.83 4.91
N GLY A 220 4.40 2.73 4.18
CA GLY A 220 5.75 2.28 3.83
C GLY A 220 6.60 3.33 3.12
N PRO A 221 6.13 3.97 2.05
CA PRO A 221 6.91 5.01 1.36
C PRO A 221 7.38 6.15 2.27
N LEU A 222 6.53 6.67 3.16
CA LEU A 222 6.89 7.77 4.06
C LEU A 222 7.72 7.33 5.27
N HIS A 223 7.65 6.04 5.62
CA HIS A 223 8.49 5.46 6.67
C HIS A 223 9.92 5.19 6.20
N PHE A 224 10.09 4.60 5.01
CA PHE A 224 11.39 4.15 4.53
C PHE A 224 12.15 5.18 3.68
N LEU A 225 11.44 6.17 3.08
CA LEU A 225 12.03 7.14 2.17
C LEU A 225 12.10 8.52 2.83
N SER A 226 13.20 8.79 3.52
CA SER A 226 13.41 10.03 4.26
C SER A 226 13.32 11.28 3.37
N GLU A 227 13.84 11.20 2.14
CA GLU A 227 13.84 12.34 1.21
C GLU A 227 12.43 12.61 0.65
N LEU A 228 11.58 11.59 0.55
CA LEU A 228 10.17 11.79 0.22
C LEU A 228 9.43 12.50 1.36
N LYS A 229 9.63 12.07 2.61
CA LYS A 229 9.08 12.75 3.80
C LYS A 229 9.58 14.19 3.88
N ALA A 230 10.88 14.43 3.66
CA ALA A 230 11.47 15.76 3.62
C ALA A 230 10.88 16.64 2.51
N ALA A 231 10.54 16.06 1.35
CA ALA A 231 9.88 16.79 0.28
C ALA A 231 8.46 17.26 0.66
N PHE A 232 7.69 16.43 1.40
CA PHE A 232 6.41 16.83 1.98
C PHE A 232 6.57 17.97 2.99
N ILE A 233 7.48 17.82 3.95
CA ILE A 233 7.75 18.82 5.00
C ILE A 233 8.09 20.16 4.36
N ARG A 234 9.01 20.17 3.39
CA ARG A 234 9.40 21.37 2.65
C ARG A 234 8.24 22.00 1.88
N THR A 235 7.44 21.19 1.18
CA THR A 235 6.33 21.69 0.35
C THR A 235 5.19 22.25 1.19
N LEU A 236 4.90 21.63 2.33
CA LEU A 236 3.88 22.08 3.29
C LEU A 236 4.38 23.18 4.21
N ASN A 237 5.69 23.49 4.15
CA ASN A 237 6.36 24.47 5.03
C ASN A 237 6.11 24.20 6.52
N LEU A 238 6.25 22.92 6.92
CA LEU A 238 6.09 22.49 8.31
C LEU A 238 7.39 22.74 9.08
N ASP A 239 7.27 23.23 10.28
CA ASP A 239 8.35 23.26 11.26
C ASP A 239 8.35 22.01 12.14
N ASP A 240 9.39 21.83 12.93
CA ASP A 240 9.58 20.63 13.76
C ASP A 240 8.45 20.44 14.81
N GLU A 241 7.83 21.53 15.25
CA GLU A 241 6.73 21.49 16.24
C GLU A 241 5.45 20.87 15.65
N HIS A 242 5.24 21.06 14.33
CA HIS A 242 4.07 20.57 13.62
C HIS A 242 4.27 19.19 12.99
N ILE A 243 5.43 18.57 13.14
CA ILE A 243 5.68 17.22 12.66
C ILE A 243 5.42 16.23 13.78
N ILE A 244 4.49 15.31 13.57
CA ILE A 244 4.28 14.16 14.44
C ILE A 244 5.19 13.04 13.95
N ASP A 245 6.25 12.79 14.68
CA ASP A 245 7.11 11.64 14.43
C ASP A 245 6.63 10.45 15.25
N VAL A 246 6.32 9.35 14.58
CA VAL A 246 5.79 8.14 15.18
C VAL A 246 6.61 6.93 14.78
N ASP A 247 6.94 6.14 15.77
CA ASP A 247 7.57 4.84 15.54
C ASP A 247 6.61 3.92 14.79
N ASN A 248 7.18 3.04 13.96
CA ASN A 248 6.39 2.04 13.23
C ASN A 248 5.26 2.63 12.35
N SER A 249 5.42 3.83 11.82
CA SER A 249 4.42 4.55 11.01
C SER A 249 3.88 3.74 9.83
N HIS A 250 4.63 2.76 9.35
CA HIS A 250 4.23 1.82 8.28
C HIS A 250 3.31 0.69 8.75
N LEU A 251 3.12 0.52 10.05
CA LEU A 251 2.33 -0.55 10.68
C LEU A 251 1.01 -0.05 11.28
N PHE A 252 0.67 1.23 11.14
CA PHE A 252 -0.47 1.84 11.84
C PHE A 252 -1.81 1.14 11.54
N ALA A 253 -2.05 0.69 10.32
CA ALA A 253 -3.24 -0.08 10.00
C ALA A 253 -3.27 -1.44 10.73
N ALA A 254 -2.14 -2.15 10.81
CA ALA A 254 -2.04 -3.40 11.54
C ALA A 254 -2.17 -3.20 13.06
N ILE A 255 -1.49 -2.18 13.62
CA ILE A 255 -1.59 -1.84 15.04
C ILE A 255 -3.04 -1.47 15.41
N GLY A 256 -3.69 -0.62 14.62
CA GLY A 256 -5.07 -0.22 14.88
C GLY A 256 -6.06 -1.38 14.73
N SER A 257 -5.78 -2.32 13.84
CA SER A 257 -6.55 -3.57 13.79
C SER A 257 -6.39 -4.37 15.08
N ALA A 258 -5.17 -4.52 15.59
CA ALA A 258 -4.95 -5.20 16.88
C ALA A 258 -5.66 -4.50 18.03
N LEU A 259 -5.64 -3.16 18.08
CA LEU A 259 -6.35 -2.36 19.08
C LEU A 259 -7.89 -2.49 18.98
N ASN A 260 -8.42 -2.74 17.79
CA ASN A 260 -9.85 -2.97 17.55
C ASN A 260 -10.25 -4.44 17.69
N ALA A 261 -9.32 -5.34 17.98
CA ALA A 261 -9.62 -6.75 18.13
C ALA A 261 -10.58 -7.00 19.31
N LYS A 262 -11.51 -7.94 19.10
CA LYS A 262 -12.53 -8.29 20.08
C LYS A 262 -12.24 -9.68 20.66
N GLU A 263 -12.63 -9.88 21.89
CA GLU A 263 -12.48 -11.16 22.58
C GLU A 263 -13.42 -12.27 22.05
N ASP A 264 -14.36 -11.93 21.16
CA ASP A 264 -15.35 -12.86 20.59
C ASP A 264 -14.70 -14.01 19.80
N VAL A 265 -13.54 -13.77 19.21
CA VAL A 265 -12.78 -14.78 18.46
C VAL A 265 -11.43 -14.97 19.12
N CYS A 266 -11.13 -16.21 19.48
CA CYS A 266 -9.85 -16.60 20.00
C CYS A 266 -9.32 -17.79 19.20
N ILE A 267 -8.10 -17.70 18.72
CA ILE A 267 -7.43 -18.74 17.95
C ILE A 267 -5.96 -18.85 18.35
N SER A 268 -5.45 -20.07 18.49
CA SER A 268 -4.04 -20.24 18.75
C SER A 268 -3.18 -19.85 17.54
N LEU A 269 -1.98 -19.32 17.78
CA LEU A 269 -1.07 -18.91 16.71
C LEU A 269 -0.73 -20.09 15.79
N SER A 270 -0.52 -21.28 16.35
CA SER A 270 -0.26 -22.49 15.57
C SER A 270 -1.45 -22.92 14.70
N ASP A 271 -2.69 -22.78 15.20
CA ASP A 271 -3.88 -23.14 14.41
C ASP A 271 -4.16 -22.13 13.29
N MET A 272 -3.83 -20.85 13.51
CA MET A 272 -3.91 -19.85 12.45
C MET A 272 -2.94 -20.18 11.28
N VAL A 273 -1.71 -20.57 11.60
CA VAL A 273 -0.73 -21.03 10.61
C VAL A 273 -1.24 -22.27 9.87
N LYS A 274 -1.84 -23.26 10.57
CA LYS A 274 -2.41 -24.45 9.95
C LYS A 274 -3.56 -24.11 9.01
N LYS A 275 -4.49 -23.24 9.42
CA LYS A 275 -5.60 -22.79 8.57
C LYS A 275 -5.11 -22.16 7.27
N LEU A 276 -4.09 -21.30 7.32
CA LEU A 276 -3.49 -20.69 6.13
C LEU A 276 -2.79 -21.70 5.21
N SER A 277 -2.28 -22.80 5.77
CA SER A 277 -1.59 -23.84 5.02
C SER A 277 -2.53 -24.89 4.39
N SER A 278 -3.83 -24.89 4.74
CA SER A 278 -4.81 -25.83 4.20
C SER A 278 -5.19 -25.45 2.76
N ASP A 279 -5.54 -26.43 1.94
CA ASP A 279 -6.07 -26.20 0.60
C ASP A 279 -7.42 -25.49 0.69
N ILE A 280 -7.44 -24.23 0.27
CA ILE A 280 -8.63 -23.40 0.25
C ILE A 280 -9.20 -23.40 -1.16
N LYS A 281 -10.42 -23.86 -1.32
CA LYS A 281 -11.21 -23.45 -2.49
C LYS A 281 -11.63 -22.01 -2.27
N MET A 282 -10.94 -21.08 -2.92
CA MET A 282 -11.39 -19.68 -2.93
C MET A 282 -12.72 -19.62 -3.69
N GLU A 283 -13.79 -19.33 -2.97
CA GLU A 283 -15.01 -18.83 -3.58
C GLU A 283 -14.71 -17.40 -4.04
N PHE A 284 -14.74 -17.18 -5.34
CA PHE A 284 -14.56 -15.83 -5.87
C PHE A 284 -15.82 -15.01 -5.54
N GLU A 285 -15.64 -13.77 -5.11
CA GLU A 285 -16.74 -12.82 -4.85
C GLU A 285 -17.61 -12.55 -6.08
N VAL A 286 -17.11 -12.86 -7.26
CA VAL A 286 -17.81 -12.68 -8.54
C VAL A 286 -17.97 -14.01 -9.23
N GLU A 287 -19.19 -14.33 -9.62
CA GLU A 287 -19.47 -15.47 -10.52
C GLU A 287 -18.60 -15.34 -11.77
N ARG A 288 -17.86 -16.41 -12.08
CA ARG A 288 -17.07 -16.43 -13.31
C ARG A 288 -18.02 -16.44 -14.50
N MET A 289 -17.82 -15.52 -15.40
CA MET A 289 -18.49 -15.57 -16.70
C MET A 289 -18.08 -16.85 -17.45
N GLU A 290 -19.00 -17.37 -18.26
CA GLU A 290 -18.67 -18.46 -19.17
C GLU A 290 -17.47 -18.09 -20.05
N PRO A 291 -16.62 -19.07 -20.42
CA PRO A 291 -15.50 -18.83 -21.31
C PRO A 291 -15.99 -18.21 -22.64
N LEU A 292 -15.20 -17.32 -23.20
CA LEU A 292 -15.54 -16.68 -24.48
C LEU A 292 -15.80 -17.70 -25.60
N PHE A 293 -15.16 -18.87 -25.53
CA PHE A 293 -15.35 -20.00 -26.44
C PHE A 293 -15.53 -21.27 -25.59
N SER A 294 -16.60 -22.01 -25.85
CA SER A 294 -16.90 -23.28 -25.15
C SER A 294 -15.89 -24.38 -25.50
N ASP A 295 -15.37 -24.36 -26.72
CA ASP A 295 -14.44 -25.35 -27.25
C ASP A 295 -13.63 -24.80 -28.43
N LYS A 296 -12.77 -25.65 -28.98
CA LYS A 296 -11.92 -25.33 -30.12
C LYS A 296 -12.71 -25.03 -31.40
N ALA A 297 -13.89 -25.64 -31.54
CA ALA A 297 -14.73 -25.41 -32.71
C ALA A 297 -15.35 -24.00 -32.69
N ALA A 298 -15.85 -23.57 -31.52
CA ALA A 298 -16.37 -22.22 -31.34
C ALA A 298 -15.29 -21.14 -31.60
N TYR A 299 -14.04 -21.39 -31.20
CA TYR A 299 -12.91 -20.52 -31.54
C TYR A 299 -12.65 -20.50 -33.03
N GLN A 300 -12.69 -21.67 -33.71
CA GLN A 300 -12.46 -21.76 -35.15
C GLN A 300 -13.53 -21.01 -35.97
N GLU A 301 -14.79 -21.14 -35.56
CA GLU A 301 -15.92 -20.39 -36.15
C GLU A 301 -15.73 -18.86 -35.99
N PHE A 302 -15.30 -18.44 -34.83
CA PHE A 302 -14.95 -17.03 -34.60
C PHE A 302 -13.86 -16.55 -35.57
N VAL A 303 -12.77 -17.29 -35.69
CA VAL A 303 -11.65 -16.95 -36.60
C VAL A 303 -12.12 -16.89 -38.04
N GLU A 304 -12.89 -17.88 -38.53
CA GLU A 304 -13.43 -17.92 -39.90
C GLU A 304 -14.36 -16.75 -40.19
N ARG A 305 -15.21 -16.38 -39.22
CA ARG A 305 -16.09 -15.23 -39.35
C ARG A 305 -15.32 -13.93 -39.46
N HIS A 306 -14.28 -13.74 -38.65
CA HIS A 306 -13.47 -12.51 -38.64
C HIS A 306 -12.51 -12.43 -39.83
N SER A 307 -12.01 -13.56 -40.34
CA SER A 307 -11.12 -13.58 -41.51
C SER A 307 -11.80 -13.06 -42.79
N LYS A 308 -13.15 -13.16 -42.86
CA LYS A 308 -13.92 -12.60 -43.98
C LYS A 308 -13.85 -11.07 -44.09
N HIS A 309 -13.49 -10.41 -42.99
CA HIS A 309 -13.35 -8.95 -42.88
C HIS A 309 -11.89 -8.51 -42.84
N HIS A 310 -10.97 -9.41 -43.20
CA HIS A 310 -9.54 -9.07 -43.23
C HIS A 310 -9.27 -8.01 -44.29
N VAL A 311 -8.77 -6.86 -43.86
CA VAL A 311 -8.31 -5.82 -44.77
C VAL A 311 -6.97 -6.26 -45.35
N THR A 312 -6.90 -6.40 -46.67
CA THR A 312 -5.62 -6.65 -47.34
C THR A 312 -4.69 -5.47 -47.09
N THR A 313 -3.54 -5.74 -46.52
CA THR A 313 -2.46 -4.76 -46.38
C THR A 313 -1.99 -4.36 -47.81
N GLY A 314 -2.25 -3.14 -48.21
CA GLY A 314 -1.70 -2.57 -49.45
C GLY A 314 -0.17 -2.50 -49.35
N ASP A 315 0.50 -2.82 -50.47
CA ASP A 315 1.93 -2.59 -50.58
C ASP A 315 2.17 -1.08 -50.60
N LEU A 316 2.85 -0.57 -49.57
CA LEU A 316 3.22 0.85 -49.46
C LEU A 316 4.05 1.34 -50.63
N GLN A 317 4.76 0.44 -51.36
CA GLN A 317 5.52 0.78 -52.55
C GLN A 317 4.63 0.99 -53.80
N SER A 318 3.41 0.50 -53.79
CA SER A 318 2.44 0.68 -54.86
C SER A 318 1.50 1.88 -54.66
N TYR A 319 1.59 2.57 -53.53
CA TYR A 319 0.76 3.75 -53.24
C TYR A 319 1.34 4.96 -53.96
N GLN A 320 0.68 5.36 -55.03
CA GLN A 320 0.90 6.65 -55.69
C GLN A 320 -0.11 7.64 -55.12
N GLY A 321 0.39 8.51 -54.17
CA GLY A 321 -0.38 9.58 -53.57
C GLY A 321 -0.75 10.70 -54.52
#